data_68f775e8d20b595fd955f41dd522251c
#
_entry.id   68f775e8d20b595fd955f41dd522251c
#
_cell.length_a   1.000
_cell.length_b   1.000
_cell.length_c   1.000
_cell.angle_alpha   90.00
_cell.angle_beta   90.00
_cell.angle_gamma   90.00
#
_symmetry.space_group_name_H-M   'P 1'
#
loop_
_entity.id
_entity.type
_entity.pdbx_description
1 polymer ?
#
loop_
_entity_poly.entity_id
_entity_poly.type
_entity_poly.pdbx_seq_one_letter_code
_entity_poly.pdbx_strand_id
1 'polypeptide(L)'
;MNYFYNFIKGTNISIPKINYEDVKLSINNSDYLLINTLPNHEQNCLIYKTIHFASEEQIINDLVNNNKSHNIIIYGKNCNDDSVYKKYNQFIDLGFTNVYLYLGGLFEWLLLQDIYGKDMFKTTSNELDIIKYKSNSILDKKLILN
;
A
#
# COMPACT_ATOMS: atom_id res chain seq x y z
N MET A 1 -11.20 8.21 12.69
CA MET A 1 -12.25 8.93 11.95
C MET A 1 -12.28 8.44 10.51
N ASN A 2 -13.47 8.25 9.95
CA ASN A 2 -13.64 7.68 8.62
C ASN A 2 -13.21 8.71 7.54
N TYR A 3 -12.47 8.26 6.52
CA TYR A 3 -12.04 9.07 5.37
C TYR A 3 -13.21 9.82 4.71
N PHE A 4 -14.32 9.12 4.44
CA PHE A 4 -15.51 9.73 3.83
C PHE A 4 -16.17 10.77 4.74
N TYR A 5 -16.17 10.55 6.02
CA TYR A 5 -16.75 11.48 6.98
C TYR A 5 -15.99 12.82 6.95
N ASN A 6 -14.67 12.77 6.93
CA ASN A 6 -13.83 13.97 6.84
C ASN A 6 -14.01 14.70 5.52
N PHE A 7 -14.13 13.97 4.43
CA PHE A 7 -14.37 14.52 3.09
C PHE A 7 -15.71 15.25 3.03
N ILE A 8 -16.79 14.63 3.53
CA ILE A 8 -18.15 15.20 3.52
C ILE A 8 -18.23 16.44 4.39
N LYS A 9 -17.52 16.51 5.51
CA LYS A 9 -17.51 17.67 6.40
C LYS A 9 -16.62 18.81 5.93
N GLY A 10 -15.96 18.69 4.78
CA GLY A 10 -15.09 19.73 4.25
C GLY A 10 -13.87 20.03 5.10
N THR A 11 -13.50 19.13 6.00
CA THR A 11 -12.24 19.23 6.71
C THR A 11 -11.13 18.85 5.74
N ASN A 12 -10.24 19.79 5.44
CA ASN A 12 -9.10 19.63 4.51
C ASN A 12 -8.03 18.70 5.11
N ILE A 13 -8.40 17.51 5.58
CA ILE A 13 -7.42 16.52 5.99
C ILE A 13 -7.01 15.74 4.76
N SER A 14 -5.94 16.21 4.13
CA SER A 14 -5.30 15.52 3.02
C SER A 14 -4.55 14.31 3.55
N ILE A 15 -4.85 13.12 3.01
CA ILE A 15 -4.08 11.92 3.28
C ILE A 15 -2.73 12.05 2.57
N PRO A 16 -1.59 11.91 3.25
CA PRO A 16 -0.29 11.96 2.61
C PRO A 16 -0.11 10.82 1.61
N LYS A 17 0.14 11.19 0.35
CA LYS A 17 0.37 10.24 -0.74
C LYS A 17 1.81 10.37 -1.22
N ILE A 18 2.46 9.25 -1.45
CA ILE A 18 3.85 9.20 -1.88
C ILE A 18 3.96 8.47 -3.22
N ASN A 19 5.07 8.67 -3.90
CA ASN A 19 5.35 8.02 -5.17
C ASN A 19 6.35 6.85 -5.00
N TYR A 20 6.69 6.19 -6.11
CA TYR A 20 7.62 5.06 -6.09
C TYR A 20 9.04 5.45 -5.62
N GLU A 21 9.45 6.68 -5.86
CA GLU A 21 10.78 7.15 -5.41
C GLU A 21 10.86 7.19 -3.88
N ASP A 22 9.80 7.65 -3.23
CA ASP A 22 9.70 7.65 -1.78
C ASP A 22 9.74 6.22 -1.22
N VAL A 23 9.05 5.28 -1.87
CA VAL A 23 9.11 3.87 -1.47
C VAL A 23 10.53 3.32 -1.61
N LYS A 24 11.23 3.64 -2.69
CA LYS A 24 12.63 3.22 -2.88
C LYS A 24 13.54 3.74 -1.76
N LEU A 25 13.35 4.99 -1.35
CA LEU A 25 14.10 5.57 -0.23
C LEU A 25 13.80 4.85 1.08
N SER A 26 12.54 4.47 1.30
CA SER A 26 12.10 3.85 2.54
C SER A 26 12.61 2.41 2.71
N ILE A 27 12.81 1.67 1.64
CA ILE A 27 13.24 0.26 1.68
C ILE A 27 14.54 0.08 2.46
N ASN A 28 15.45 1.05 2.36
CA ASN A 28 16.76 0.97 3.02
C ASN A 28 16.81 1.74 4.36
N ASN A 29 15.65 2.16 4.86
CA ASN A 29 15.56 2.96 6.08
C ASN A 29 14.69 2.24 7.11
N SER A 30 15.30 1.85 8.25
CA SER A 30 14.62 1.13 9.33
C SER A 30 13.54 1.95 10.05
N ASP A 31 13.48 3.27 9.82
CA ASP A 31 12.45 4.14 10.38
C ASP A 31 11.12 4.04 9.64
N TYR A 32 11.05 3.23 8.59
CA TYR A 32 9.86 3.02 7.79
C TYR A 32 9.43 1.56 7.82
N LEU A 33 8.12 1.34 7.97
CA LEU A 33 7.49 0.05 7.74
C LEU A 33 6.72 0.08 6.42
N LEU A 34 6.83 -0.99 5.66
CA LEU A 34 6.09 -1.16 4.41
C LEU A 34 5.05 -2.26 4.61
N ILE A 35 3.78 -1.89 4.52
CA ILE A 35 2.63 -2.76 4.79
C ILE A 35 1.77 -2.85 3.54
N ASN A 36 1.36 -4.08 3.19
CA ASN A 36 0.49 -4.32 2.06
C ASN A 36 -0.93 -4.67 2.50
N THR A 37 -1.89 -4.43 1.61
CA THR A 37 -3.30 -4.77 1.82
C THR A 37 -3.80 -5.87 0.88
N LEU A 38 -2.91 -6.59 0.22
CA LEU A 38 -3.29 -7.69 -0.67
C LEU A 38 -3.94 -8.82 0.13
N PRO A 39 -4.83 -9.63 -0.50
CA PRO A 39 -5.40 -10.80 0.15
C PRO A 39 -4.33 -11.80 0.62
N ASN A 40 -4.66 -12.61 1.62
CA ASN A 40 -3.72 -13.58 2.19
C ASN A 40 -3.17 -14.58 1.17
N HIS A 41 -3.96 -14.90 0.13
CA HIS A 41 -3.53 -15.82 -0.94
C HIS A 41 -2.67 -15.15 -2.02
N GLU A 42 -2.44 -13.84 -1.91
CA GLU A 42 -1.63 -13.07 -2.87
C GLU A 42 -0.39 -12.46 -2.20
N GLN A 43 0.20 -13.15 -1.23
CA GLN A 43 1.36 -12.65 -0.48
C GLN A 43 2.72 -13.13 -1.03
N ASN A 44 2.74 -13.88 -2.12
CA ASN A 44 3.99 -14.45 -2.66
C ASN A 44 4.91 -13.39 -3.26
N CYS A 45 4.38 -12.44 -4.00
CA CYS A 45 5.16 -11.38 -4.62
C CYS A 45 4.75 -10.04 -4.01
N LEU A 46 5.65 -9.45 -3.27
CA LEU A 46 5.45 -8.16 -2.60
C LEU A 46 6.67 -7.27 -2.86
N ILE A 47 6.50 -5.97 -2.67
CA ILE A 47 7.63 -5.04 -2.70
C ILE A 47 8.64 -5.47 -1.63
N TYR A 48 9.92 -5.44 -1.98
CA TYR A 48 10.99 -5.87 -1.09
C TYR A 48 10.93 -5.14 0.27
N LYS A 49 11.16 -5.85 1.35
CA LYS A 49 11.05 -5.36 2.73
C LYS A 49 9.61 -5.17 3.24
N THR A 50 8.61 -5.55 2.49
CA THR A 50 7.23 -5.57 3.02
C THR A 50 7.15 -6.52 4.22
N ILE A 51 6.48 -6.07 5.28
CA ILE A 51 6.23 -6.90 6.45
C ILE A 51 5.34 -8.08 6.06
N HIS A 52 5.74 -9.27 6.48
CA HIS A 52 4.92 -10.47 6.30
C HIS A 52 3.60 -10.31 7.07
N PHE A 53 2.48 -10.64 6.42
CA PHE A 53 1.15 -10.43 6.99
C PHE A 53 0.96 -11.14 8.35
N ALA A 54 1.61 -12.29 8.56
CA ALA A 54 1.54 -13.03 9.82
C ALA A 54 2.23 -12.30 11.00
N SER A 55 3.16 -11.39 10.71
CA SER A 55 3.89 -10.64 11.71
C SER A 55 3.34 -9.23 11.92
N GLU A 56 2.43 -8.77 11.05
CA GLU A 56 1.94 -7.40 11.05
C GLU A 56 1.30 -7.00 12.38
N GLU A 57 0.39 -7.84 12.89
CA GLU A 57 -0.36 -7.55 14.11
C GLU A 57 0.57 -7.33 15.30
N GLN A 58 1.54 -8.21 15.50
CA GLN A 58 2.48 -8.11 16.61
C GLN A 58 3.35 -6.85 16.47
N ILE A 59 3.86 -6.56 15.29
CA ILE A 59 4.70 -5.38 15.05
C ILE A 59 3.91 -4.11 15.31
N ILE A 60 2.67 -4.02 14.83
CA ILE A 60 1.82 -2.85 15.03
C ILE A 60 1.48 -2.68 16.52
N ASN A 61 1.16 -3.75 17.23
CA ASN A 61 0.88 -3.68 18.66
C ASN A 61 2.10 -3.19 19.46
N ASP A 62 3.30 -3.65 19.10
CA ASP A 62 4.53 -3.18 19.73
C ASP A 62 4.74 -1.67 19.49
N LEU A 63 4.48 -1.19 18.27
CA LEU A 63 4.62 0.23 17.93
C LEU A 63 3.55 1.08 18.61
N VAL A 64 2.32 0.61 18.73
CA VAL A 64 1.27 1.32 19.48
C VAL A 64 1.71 1.58 20.91
N ASN A 65 2.41 0.64 21.54
CA ASN A 65 2.88 0.75 22.91
C ASN A 65 4.17 1.58 23.04
N ASN A 66 5.02 1.62 22.00
CA ASN A 66 6.38 2.14 22.13
C ASN A 66 6.69 3.33 21.21
N ASN A 67 6.11 3.42 20.02
CA ASN A 67 6.47 4.46 19.05
C ASN A 67 5.37 4.71 18.02
N LYS A 68 4.41 5.56 18.36
CA LYS A 68 3.31 5.94 17.45
C LYS A 68 3.75 6.91 16.35
N SER A 69 4.97 7.44 16.42
CA SER A 69 5.52 8.33 15.38
C SER A 69 6.34 7.58 14.33
N HIS A 70 6.45 6.25 14.43
CA HIS A 70 7.11 5.44 13.42
C HIS A 70 6.44 5.63 12.05
N ASN A 71 7.22 5.76 11.00
CA ASN A 71 6.69 5.98 9.66
C ASN A 71 6.13 4.67 9.07
N ILE A 72 4.91 4.73 8.56
CA ILE A 72 4.22 3.58 7.98
C ILE A 72 3.80 3.92 6.55
N ILE A 73 4.17 3.08 5.61
CA ILE A 73 3.74 3.17 4.20
C ILE A 73 2.82 2.01 3.91
N ILE A 74 1.64 2.32 3.38
CA ILE A 74 0.63 1.34 3.00
C ILE A 74 0.48 1.33 1.48
N TYR A 75 0.48 0.14 0.89
CA TYR A 75 0.18 -0.02 -0.53
C TYR A 75 -0.75 -1.21 -0.75
N GLY A 76 -1.49 -1.15 -1.84
CA GLY A 76 -2.38 -2.22 -2.24
C GLY A 76 -1.99 -2.81 -3.59
N LYS A 77 -2.97 -3.37 -4.27
CA LYS A 77 -2.78 -4.04 -5.55
C LYS A 77 -2.51 -3.03 -6.69
N ASN A 78 -3.32 -1.97 -6.75
CA ASN A 78 -3.28 -0.94 -7.79
C ASN A 78 -3.90 0.37 -7.30
N CYS A 79 -3.97 1.38 -8.14
CA CYS A 79 -4.46 2.71 -7.76
C CYS A 79 -5.96 2.78 -7.42
N ASN A 80 -6.73 1.74 -7.74
CA ASN A 80 -8.17 1.66 -7.43
C ASN A 80 -8.48 0.73 -6.26
N ASP A 81 -7.46 0.29 -5.54
CA ASP A 81 -7.64 -0.61 -4.39
C ASP A 81 -8.00 0.19 -3.14
N ASP A 82 -9.30 0.19 -2.79
CA ASP A 82 -9.81 0.94 -1.65
C ASP A 82 -9.39 0.37 -0.28
N SER A 83 -8.85 -0.83 -0.24
CA SER A 83 -8.40 -1.44 1.02
C SER A 83 -7.30 -0.65 1.71
N VAL A 84 -6.52 0.14 0.95
CA VAL A 84 -5.48 1.00 1.53
C VAL A 84 -6.08 2.08 2.44
N TYR A 85 -7.24 2.61 2.10
CA TYR A 85 -7.91 3.63 2.90
C TYR A 85 -8.47 3.06 4.20
N LYS A 86 -8.97 1.83 4.18
CA LYS A 86 -9.41 1.13 5.40
C LYS A 86 -8.24 0.92 6.35
N LYS A 87 -7.11 0.46 5.83
CA LYS A 87 -5.90 0.24 6.62
C LYS A 87 -5.37 1.55 7.17
N TYR A 88 -5.36 2.61 6.37
CA TYR A 88 -4.99 3.94 6.80
C TYR A 88 -5.82 4.41 7.99
N ASN A 89 -7.14 4.31 7.88
CA ASN A 89 -8.04 4.72 8.96
C ASN A 89 -7.81 3.91 10.24
N GLN A 90 -7.58 2.60 10.13
CA GLN A 90 -7.25 1.76 11.28
C GLN A 90 -6.00 2.26 12.01
N PHE A 91 -4.96 2.61 11.28
CA PHE A 91 -3.71 3.08 11.88
C PHE A 91 -3.84 4.48 12.48
N ILE A 92 -4.59 5.37 11.84
CA ILE A 92 -4.88 6.68 12.42
C ILE A 92 -5.68 6.52 13.72
N ASP A 93 -6.66 5.64 13.75
CA ASP A 93 -7.46 5.37 14.95
C ASP A 93 -6.62 4.76 16.09
N LEU A 94 -5.57 4.02 15.76
CA LEU A 94 -4.60 3.51 16.75
C LEU A 94 -3.65 4.59 17.27
N GLY A 95 -3.65 5.78 16.67
CA GLY A 95 -2.86 6.91 17.12
C GLY A 95 -1.56 7.16 16.35
N PHE A 96 -1.32 6.44 15.26
CA PHE A 96 -0.15 6.69 14.42
C PHE A 96 -0.27 8.05 13.72
N THR A 97 0.83 8.80 13.68
CA THR A 97 0.86 10.16 13.15
C THR A 97 1.52 10.29 11.78
N ASN A 98 2.33 9.31 11.39
CA ASN A 98 3.11 9.35 10.15
C ASN A 98 2.75 8.16 9.26
N VAL A 99 1.57 8.22 8.66
CA VAL A 99 1.06 7.17 7.78
C VAL A 99 0.91 7.72 6.36
N TYR A 100 1.45 7.00 5.39
CA TYR A 100 1.52 7.40 3.99
C TYR A 100 0.90 6.35 3.10
N LEU A 101 0.29 6.75 1.99
CA LEU A 101 -0.23 5.83 0.98
C LEU A 101 0.62 5.86 -0.29
N TYR A 102 1.05 4.70 -0.73
CA TYR A 102 1.61 4.50 -2.06
C TYR A 102 0.49 3.95 -2.97
N LEU A 103 -0.21 4.85 -3.65
CA LEU A 103 -1.39 4.48 -4.44
C LEU A 103 -1.05 3.72 -5.73
N GLY A 104 0.14 3.89 -6.27
CA GLY A 104 0.55 3.10 -7.45
C GLY A 104 0.46 1.60 -7.20
N GLY A 105 0.78 1.18 -6.00
CA GLY A 105 0.65 -0.19 -5.55
C GLY A 105 1.59 -1.18 -6.23
N LEU A 106 1.32 -2.45 -6.04
CA LEU A 106 2.16 -3.51 -6.60
C LEU A 106 2.15 -3.48 -8.13
N PHE A 107 1.02 -3.14 -8.76
CA PHE A 107 0.92 -3.06 -10.21
C PHE A 107 1.93 -2.06 -10.81
N GLU A 108 1.94 -0.83 -10.30
CA GLU A 108 2.94 0.16 -10.76
C GLU A 108 4.37 -0.29 -10.50
N TRP A 109 4.64 -0.84 -9.31
CA TRP A 109 5.97 -1.33 -8.96
C TRP A 109 6.48 -2.40 -9.92
N LEU A 110 5.62 -3.35 -10.29
CA LEU A 110 5.97 -4.42 -11.22
C LEU A 110 6.14 -3.91 -12.66
N LEU A 111 5.35 -2.92 -13.09
CA LEU A 111 5.56 -2.27 -14.38
C LEU A 111 6.91 -1.57 -14.44
N LEU A 112 7.28 -0.88 -13.38
CA LEU A 112 8.59 -0.22 -13.27
C LEU A 112 9.72 -1.24 -13.23
N GLN A 113 9.52 -2.36 -12.55
CA GLN A 113 10.47 -3.47 -12.53
C GLN A 113 10.69 -4.03 -13.94
N ASP A 114 9.62 -4.18 -14.71
CA ASP A 114 9.70 -4.70 -16.08
C ASP A 114 10.48 -3.76 -17.01
N ILE A 115 10.32 -2.45 -16.82
CA ILE A 115 11.00 -1.43 -17.64
C ILE A 115 12.45 -1.23 -17.21
N TYR A 116 12.72 -1.12 -15.92
CA TYR A 116 14.01 -0.68 -15.39
C TYR A 116 14.84 -1.80 -14.76
N GLY A 117 14.26 -2.98 -14.54
CA GLY A 117 14.96 -4.15 -14.03
C GLY A 117 14.67 -4.47 -12.56
N LYS A 118 14.93 -5.73 -12.22
CA LYS A 118 14.65 -6.29 -10.89
C LYS A 118 15.53 -5.72 -9.79
N ASP A 119 16.73 -5.26 -10.14
CA ASP A 119 17.64 -4.66 -9.16
C ASP A 119 17.18 -3.26 -8.75
N MET A 120 16.51 -2.56 -9.65
CA MET A 120 16.02 -1.20 -9.39
C MET A 120 14.69 -1.18 -8.64
N PHE A 121 13.86 -2.20 -8.83
CA PHE A 121 12.53 -2.32 -8.22
C PHE A 121 12.35 -3.73 -7.65
N LYS A 122 12.98 -3.97 -6.51
CA LYS A 122 13.07 -5.31 -5.92
C LYS A 122 11.73 -5.79 -5.37
N THR A 123 11.47 -7.08 -5.53
CA THR A 123 10.31 -7.78 -4.96
C THR A 123 10.77 -9.03 -4.21
N THR A 124 9.89 -9.58 -3.39
CA THR A 124 10.18 -10.79 -2.59
C THR A 124 10.25 -12.05 -3.44
N SER A 125 9.61 -12.04 -4.60
CA SER A 125 9.69 -13.15 -5.57
C SER A 125 9.48 -12.61 -6.98
N ASN A 126 9.69 -13.46 -8.00
CA ASN A 126 9.44 -13.11 -9.38
C ASN A 126 8.00 -13.39 -9.74
N GLU A 127 7.31 -12.38 -10.33
CA GLU A 127 5.98 -12.53 -10.88
C GLU A 127 5.95 -12.04 -12.31
N LEU A 128 5.67 -12.95 -13.23
CA LEU A 128 5.65 -12.64 -14.68
C LEU A 128 4.29 -12.12 -15.13
N ASP A 129 3.21 -12.50 -14.44
CA ASP A 129 1.87 -12.06 -14.79
C ASP A 129 1.52 -10.73 -14.09
N ILE A 130 2.10 -9.64 -14.60
CA ILE A 130 1.89 -8.30 -14.04
C ILE A 130 0.43 -7.88 -14.17
N ILE A 131 -0.23 -8.25 -15.26
CA ILE A 131 -1.60 -7.82 -15.59
C ILE A 131 -2.64 -8.31 -14.57
N LYS A 132 -2.35 -9.40 -13.84
CA LYS A 132 -3.28 -9.86 -12.80
C LYS A 132 -3.50 -8.84 -11.67
N TYR A 133 -2.60 -7.85 -11.54
CA TYR A 133 -2.71 -6.80 -10.54
C TYR A 133 -3.37 -5.52 -11.07
N LYS A 134 -3.75 -5.48 -12.34
CA LYS A 134 -4.42 -4.31 -12.94
C LYS A 134 -5.76 -4.03 -12.26
N SER A 135 -6.22 -2.78 -12.33
CA SER A 135 -7.57 -2.45 -11.91
C SER A 135 -8.62 -3.04 -12.86
N ASN A 136 -9.83 -3.25 -12.34
CA ASN A 136 -10.94 -3.79 -13.12
C ASN A 136 -11.45 -2.77 -14.13
N SER A 137 -11.81 -3.27 -15.34
CA SER A 137 -12.48 -2.45 -16.33
C SER A 137 -13.94 -2.21 -15.92
N ILE A 138 -14.40 -0.96 -16.08
CA ILE A 138 -15.80 -0.60 -15.86
C ILE A 138 -16.57 -0.58 -17.18
N LEU A 139 -15.95 -0.08 -18.25
CA LEU A 139 -16.62 0.10 -19.53
C LEU A 139 -16.93 -1.23 -20.20
N ASP A 140 -16.07 -2.22 -20.11
CA ASP A 140 -16.30 -3.55 -20.67
C ASP A 140 -17.56 -4.20 -20.07
N LYS A 141 -17.77 -4.04 -18.76
CA LYS A 141 -18.96 -4.57 -18.08
C LYS A 141 -20.24 -3.88 -18.58
N LYS A 142 -20.18 -2.58 -18.92
CA LYS A 142 -21.31 -1.85 -19.50
C LYS A 142 -21.62 -2.29 -20.92
N LEU A 143 -20.60 -2.59 -21.72
CA LEU A 143 -20.77 -3.06 -23.10
C LEU A 143 -21.36 -4.47 -23.18
N ILE A 144 -21.04 -5.34 -22.23
CA ILE A 144 -21.59 -6.71 -22.18
C ILE A 144 -23.07 -6.69 -21.76
N LEU A 145 -23.50 -5.73 -20.96
CA LEU A 145 -24.88 -5.60 -20.47
C LEU A 145 -25.82 -4.88 -21.45
N ASN A 146 -25.33 -4.32 -22.53
CA ASN A 146 -26.08 -3.71 -23.61
C ASN A 146 -26.18 -4.66 -24.80
#